data_b7b50045174ef32ed300adb63032a1d1
#
_entry.id   b7b50045174ef32ed300adb63032a1d1
#
_cell.length_a   1.000
_cell.length_b   1.000
_cell.length_c   1.000
_cell.angle_alpha   90.00
_cell.angle_beta   90.00
_cell.angle_gamma   90.00
#
_symmetry.space_group_name_H-M   'P 1'
#
loop_
_entity.id
_entity.type
_entity.pdbx_description
1 polymer ?
#
loop_
_entity_poly.entity_id
_entity_poly.type
_entity_poly.pdbx_seq_one_letter_code
_entity_poly.pdbx_strand_id
1 'polypeptide(L)'
;MPYKIYYFKSLTSTQDKAKEFAKKGHSNIVIIADAQTKGRGRFKRKWQSDKGGLWMSILLKPKNINNMQYLTFASAIAVLKSIKKLANLNTNIKWPNDVHYKRKKLCGILTEGIFGKENYVIVGIGLNINQNRFPEEIKNIATSLKIIRKNFFKREIFLNYILKEFFILYKNAYNENNFGEILKIWRRYCDTIGKNVEIITQTKISNGKAVGVDENCNLLLKLKNNKVIKIVEGDVSVRY
;
A
#
# COMPACT_ATOMS: atom_id res chain seq x y z
N MET A 1 -16.12 -10.80 7.19
CA MET A 1 -17.01 -9.62 7.05
C MET A 1 -17.50 -9.62 5.60
N PRO A 2 -18.82 -9.62 5.33
CA PRO A 2 -19.33 -9.53 3.97
C PRO A 2 -18.99 -8.14 3.40
N TYR A 3 -18.53 -8.09 2.17
CA TYR A 3 -18.27 -6.86 1.42
C TYR A 3 -18.92 -6.96 0.04
N LYS A 4 -19.27 -5.78 -0.53
CA LYS A 4 -19.79 -5.67 -1.90
C LYS A 4 -18.68 -5.20 -2.83
N ILE A 5 -18.59 -5.77 -4.03
CA ILE A 5 -17.63 -5.37 -5.05
C ILE A 5 -18.36 -4.58 -6.14
N TYR A 6 -17.82 -3.43 -6.49
CA TYR A 6 -18.27 -2.59 -7.59
C TYR A 6 -17.17 -2.48 -8.65
N TYR A 7 -17.48 -2.91 -9.84
CA TYR A 7 -16.58 -2.94 -10.99
C TYR A 7 -16.88 -1.79 -11.97
N PHE A 8 -15.82 -1.11 -12.42
CA PHE A 8 -15.92 0.00 -13.39
C PHE A 8 -14.89 -0.19 -14.51
N LYS A 9 -15.29 0.07 -15.77
CA LYS A 9 -14.35 0.08 -16.90
C LYS A 9 -13.32 1.20 -16.77
N SER A 10 -13.74 2.39 -16.33
CA SER A 10 -12.85 3.53 -16.09
C SER A 10 -13.43 4.44 -15.01
N LEU A 11 -12.55 5.01 -14.20
CA LEU A 11 -12.87 6.03 -13.18
C LEU A 11 -11.83 7.15 -13.24
N THR A 12 -12.14 8.28 -12.65
CA THR A 12 -11.12 9.27 -12.30
C THR A 12 -10.14 8.66 -11.28
N SER A 13 -10.68 8.11 -10.18
CA SER A 13 -9.93 7.39 -9.14
C SER A 13 -10.88 6.48 -8.36
N THR A 14 -10.43 5.27 -8.03
CA THR A 14 -11.16 4.36 -7.12
C THR A 14 -11.27 4.96 -5.72
N GLN A 15 -10.27 5.75 -5.28
CA GLN A 15 -10.30 6.47 -3.99
C GLN A 15 -11.42 7.53 -3.98
N ASP A 16 -11.57 8.30 -5.06
CA ASP A 16 -12.62 9.33 -5.14
C ASP A 16 -14.01 8.69 -5.18
N LYS A 17 -14.13 7.58 -5.91
CA LYS A 17 -15.37 6.81 -5.93
C LYS A 17 -15.72 6.24 -4.56
N ALA A 18 -14.72 5.77 -3.80
CA ALA A 18 -14.92 5.33 -2.42
C ALA A 18 -15.39 6.48 -1.51
N LYS A 19 -14.84 7.69 -1.70
CA LYS A 19 -15.32 8.89 -0.97
C LYS A 19 -16.78 9.21 -1.26
N GLU A 20 -17.23 9.07 -2.50
CA GLU A 20 -18.64 9.25 -2.87
C GLU A 20 -19.55 8.24 -2.15
N PHE A 21 -19.13 6.96 -2.07
CA PHE A 21 -19.87 5.94 -1.33
C PHE A 21 -19.90 6.22 0.18
N ALA A 22 -18.79 6.66 0.77
CA ALA A 22 -18.73 7.04 2.18
C ALA A 22 -19.69 8.19 2.52
N LYS A 23 -19.75 9.22 1.65
CA LYS A 23 -20.71 10.35 1.80
C LYS A 23 -22.17 9.90 1.79
N LYS A 24 -22.48 8.77 1.15
CA LYS A 24 -23.82 8.16 1.12
C LYS A 24 -24.05 7.16 2.27
N GLY A 25 -23.14 7.09 3.25
CA GLY A 25 -23.25 6.20 4.42
C GLY A 25 -22.88 4.74 4.14
N HIS A 26 -22.36 4.41 2.96
CA HIS A 26 -21.96 3.04 2.66
C HIS A 26 -20.61 2.69 3.31
N SER A 27 -20.42 1.41 3.62
CA SER A 27 -19.16 0.84 4.12
C SER A 27 -19.01 -0.62 3.69
N ASN A 28 -17.84 -1.20 3.95
CA ASN A 28 -17.50 -2.57 3.56
C ASN A 28 -17.69 -2.80 2.05
N ILE A 29 -17.09 -1.91 1.27
CA ILE A 29 -17.18 -1.90 -0.20
C ILE A 29 -15.77 -2.01 -0.77
N VAL A 30 -15.65 -2.74 -1.86
CA VAL A 30 -14.46 -2.79 -2.70
C VAL A 30 -14.81 -2.18 -4.06
N ILE A 31 -14.09 -1.14 -4.46
CA ILE A 31 -14.24 -0.48 -5.76
C ILE A 31 -13.04 -0.86 -6.61
N ILE A 32 -13.30 -1.29 -7.84
CA ILE A 32 -12.29 -1.74 -8.80
C ILE A 32 -12.49 -1.00 -10.12
N ALA A 33 -11.40 -0.62 -10.76
CA ALA A 33 -11.43 -0.07 -12.11
C ALA A 33 -10.39 -0.76 -13.01
N ASP A 34 -10.71 -0.91 -14.32
CA ASP A 34 -9.74 -1.39 -15.29
C ASP A 34 -8.67 -0.33 -15.60
N ALA A 35 -9.06 0.95 -15.53
CA ALA A 35 -8.16 2.09 -15.69
C ALA A 35 -8.61 3.27 -14.82
N GLN A 36 -7.65 4.15 -14.47
CA GLN A 36 -7.93 5.42 -13.80
C GLN A 36 -7.31 6.57 -14.58
N THR A 37 -8.09 7.64 -14.83
CA THR A 37 -7.60 8.82 -15.55
C THR A 37 -6.82 9.79 -14.66
N LYS A 38 -7.12 9.79 -13.35
CA LYS A 38 -6.45 10.61 -12.32
C LYS A 38 -6.05 9.76 -11.12
N GLY A 39 -5.43 8.59 -11.37
CA GLY A 39 -4.86 7.76 -10.31
C GLY A 39 -3.83 8.56 -9.50
N ARG A 40 -3.87 8.42 -8.17
CA ARG A 40 -2.98 9.17 -7.29
C ARG A 40 -2.34 8.30 -6.21
N GLY A 41 -1.13 8.66 -5.86
CA GLY A 41 -0.40 8.17 -4.70
C GLY A 41 -0.36 9.21 -3.59
N ARG A 42 0.54 9.02 -2.63
CA ARG A 42 0.83 9.96 -1.54
C ARG A 42 1.32 11.31 -2.11
N PHE A 43 1.11 12.37 -1.35
CA PHE A 43 1.51 13.75 -1.72
C PHE A 43 0.96 14.18 -3.09
N LYS A 44 -0.24 13.71 -3.46
CA LYS A 44 -0.91 13.98 -4.76
C LYS A 44 -0.10 13.57 -5.99
N ARG A 45 0.93 12.73 -5.85
CA ARG A 45 1.69 12.23 -7.00
C ARG A 45 0.82 11.39 -7.91
N LYS A 46 1.02 11.51 -9.21
CA LYS A 46 0.34 10.69 -10.22
C LYS A 46 0.70 9.22 -10.03
N TRP A 47 -0.31 8.35 -10.01
CA TRP A 47 -0.17 6.90 -10.11
C TRP A 47 -0.62 6.45 -11.49
N GLN A 48 0.30 5.90 -12.27
CA GLN A 48 -0.01 5.41 -13.61
C GLN A 48 -0.94 4.20 -13.51
N SER A 49 -2.14 4.31 -14.06
CA SER A 49 -3.23 3.34 -13.86
C SER A 49 -3.88 2.92 -15.17
N ASP A 50 -3.05 2.61 -16.17
CA ASP A 50 -3.51 2.04 -17.43
C ASP A 50 -4.06 0.62 -17.27
N LYS A 51 -4.77 0.12 -18.28
CA LYS A 51 -5.27 -1.26 -18.29
C LYS A 51 -4.15 -2.26 -18.03
N GLY A 52 -4.48 -3.35 -17.32
CA GLY A 52 -3.56 -4.45 -17.04
C GLY A 52 -3.10 -4.53 -15.59
N GLY A 53 -3.24 -3.47 -14.79
CA GLY A 53 -3.03 -3.52 -13.34
C GLY A 53 -4.29 -3.86 -12.56
N LEU A 54 -4.15 -4.02 -11.26
CA LEU A 54 -5.26 -4.12 -10.31
C LEU A 54 -5.33 -2.79 -9.55
N TRP A 55 -6.34 -2.00 -9.86
CA TRP A 55 -6.62 -0.70 -9.24
C TRP A 55 -7.86 -0.85 -8.39
N MET A 56 -7.69 -0.86 -7.08
CA MET A 56 -8.81 -1.03 -6.17
C MET A 56 -8.73 -0.14 -4.95
N SER A 57 -9.90 0.14 -4.34
CA SER A 57 -10.04 0.82 -3.06
C SER A 57 -11.01 0.05 -2.19
N ILE A 58 -10.63 -0.19 -0.93
CA ILE A 58 -11.45 -0.82 0.11
C ILE A 58 -11.97 0.29 1.01
N LEU A 59 -13.28 0.46 1.09
CA LEU A 59 -13.95 1.40 1.99
C LEU A 59 -14.37 0.68 3.27
N LEU A 60 -13.87 1.13 4.39
CA LEU A 60 -14.09 0.56 5.72
C LEU A 60 -14.67 1.61 6.68
N LYS A 61 -15.40 1.13 7.68
CA LYS A 61 -15.86 1.92 8.83
C LYS A 61 -15.40 1.21 10.11
N PRO A 62 -14.12 1.32 10.49
CA PRO A 62 -13.62 0.71 11.70
C PRO A 62 -14.15 1.40 12.94
N LYS A 63 -14.34 0.68 14.05
CA LYS A 63 -14.75 1.25 15.34
C LYS A 63 -13.76 2.28 15.87
N ASN A 64 -12.45 2.06 15.61
CA ASN A 64 -11.38 2.97 15.98
C ASN A 64 -10.51 3.28 14.75
N ILE A 65 -10.39 4.57 14.42
CA ILE A 65 -9.61 5.03 13.27
C ILE A 65 -8.15 5.36 13.61
N ASN A 66 -7.80 5.43 14.90
CA ASN A 66 -6.47 5.86 15.35
C ASN A 66 -5.34 4.96 14.82
N ASN A 67 -5.65 3.69 14.51
CA ASN A 67 -4.68 2.71 14.02
C ASN A 67 -4.77 2.49 12.49
N MET A 68 -5.29 3.46 11.74
CA MET A 68 -5.48 3.28 10.29
C MET A 68 -4.19 3.02 9.51
N GLN A 69 -3.04 3.44 10.01
CA GLN A 69 -1.72 3.16 9.41
C GLN A 69 -1.42 1.65 9.32
N TYR A 70 -1.95 0.85 10.25
CA TYR A 70 -1.83 -0.61 10.19
C TYR A 70 -2.56 -1.22 8.98
N LEU A 71 -3.57 -0.54 8.42
CA LEU A 71 -4.24 -0.98 7.20
C LEU A 71 -3.30 -0.89 5.99
N THR A 72 -2.41 0.10 5.96
CA THR A 72 -1.33 0.18 4.95
C THR A 72 -0.42 -1.04 5.06
N PHE A 73 -0.01 -1.39 6.29
CA PHE A 73 0.88 -2.53 6.55
C PHE A 73 0.20 -3.87 6.24
N ALA A 74 -1.05 -4.05 6.67
CA ALA A 74 -1.84 -5.25 6.35
C ALA A 74 -2.01 -5.44 4.84
N SER A 75 -2.26 -4.34 4.11
CA SER A 75 -2.37 -4.37 2.66
C SER A 75 -1.06 -4.77 1.98
N ALA A 76 0.08 -4.23 2.44
CA ALA A 76 1.39 -4.60 1.91
C ALA A 76 1.68 -6.09 2.12
N ILE A 77 1.35 -6.63 3.31
CA ILE A 77 1.49 -8.06 3.62
C ILE A 77 0.58 -8.91 2.72
N ALA A 78 -0.70 -8.51 2.57
CA ALA A 78 -1.65 -9.23 1.73
C ALA A 78 -1.20 -9.29 0.26
N VAL A 79 -0.72 -8.16 -0.28
CA VAL A 79 -0.14 -8.08 -1.63
C VAL A 79 1.10 -8.97 -1.75
N LEU A 80 2.04 -8.89 -0.83
CA LEU A 80 3.27 -9.68 -0.83
C LEU A 80 2.97 -11.18 -0.79
N LYS A 81 2.07 -11.64 0.10
CA LYS A 81 1.63 -13.04 0.17
C LYS A 81 0.97 -13.48 -1.13
N SER A 82 0.14 -12.64 -1.77
CA SER A 82 -0.51 -12.97 -3.03
C SER A 82 0.51 -13.11 -4.17
N ILE A 83 1.50 -12.22 -4.26
CA ILE A 83 2.57 -12.29 -5.25
C ILE A 83 3.40 -13.57 -5.05
N LYS A 84 3.74 -13.90 -3.80
CA LYS A 84 4.47 -15.14 -3.50
C LYS A 84 3.68 -16.37 -3.92
N LYS A 85 2.39 -16.42 -3.57
CA LYS A 85 1.53 -17.59 -3.85
C LYS A 85 1.23 -17.77 -5.33
N LEU A 86 0.91 -16.68 -6.04
CA LEU A 86 0.34 -16.74 -7.39
C LEU A 86 1.40 -16.54 -8.50
N ALA A 87 2.46 -15.81 -8.20
CA ALA A 87 3.56 -15.58 -9.16
C ALA A 87 4.88 -16.23 -8.74
N ASN A 88 4.92 -16.95 -7.62
CA ASN A 88 6.12 -17.55 -7.03
C ASN A 88 7.29 -16.56 -6.95
N LEU A 89 7.04 -15.31 -6.56
CA LEU A 89 8.01 -14.23 -6.53
C LEU A 89 8.20 -13.73 -5.10
N ASN A 90 9.44 -13.70 -4.62
CA ASN A 90 9.78 -13.06 -3.36
C ASN A 90 9.92 -11.56 -3.59
N THR A 91 9.09 -10.79 -2.89
CA THR A 91 9.09 -9.32 -2.93
C THR A 91 9.34 -8.78 -1.53
N ASN A 92 9.72 -7.52 -1.43
CA ASN A 92 9.99 -6.83 -0.17
C ASN A 92 9.06 -5.63 -0.02
N ILE A 93 8.94 -5.16 1.22
CA ILE A 93 8.20 -3.95 1.54
C ILE A 93 9.21 -2.81 1.76
N LYS A 94 8.97 -1.68 1.13
CA LYS A 94 9.68 -0.44 1.39
C LYS A 94 8.77 0.48 2.20
N TRP A 95 9.24 0.92 3.37
CA TRP A 95 8.49 1.84 4.22
C TRP A 95 8.15 3.13 3.46
N PRO A 96 6.93 3.67 3.65
CA PRO A 96 5.88 3.11 4.49
C PRO A 96 4.89 2.19 3.73
N ASN A 97 4.83 2.22 2.39
CA ASN A 97 3.63 1.83 1.66
C ASN A 97 3.87 1.18 0.29
N ASP A 98 5.09 0.75 -0.01
CA ASP A 98 5.43 0.20 -1.31
C ASP A 98 5.82 -1.27 -1.23
N VAL A 99 5.36 -2.08 -2.18
CA VAL A 99 5.90 -3.41 -2.43
C VAL A 99 6.75 -3.36 -3.69
N HIS A 100 7.97 -3.91 -3.60
CA HIS A 100 8.91 -3.84 -4.70
C HIS A 100 9.66 -5.17 -4.94
N TYR A 101 10.21 -5.30 -6.13
CA TYR A 101 11.10 -6.37 -6.54
C TYR A 101 12.37 -5.79 -7.13
N LYS A 102 13.55 -6.18 -6.59
CA LYS A 102 14.86 -5.67 -7.04
C LYS A 102 14.85 -4.15 -7.22
N ARG A 103 14.36 -3.42 -6.19
CA ARG A 103 14.24 -1.95 -6.12
C ARG A 103 13.21 -1.31 -7.05
N LYS A 104 12.55 -2.08 -7.94
CA LYS A 104 11.48 -1.56 -8.80
C LYS A 104 10.12 -1.76 -8.14
N LYS A 105 9.32 -0.71 -8.12
CA LYS A 105 8.01 -0.69 -7.49
C LYS A 105 7.00 -1.53 -8.25
N LEU A 106 6.41 -2.51 -7.58
CA LEU A 106 5.31 -3.36 -8.08
C LEU A 106 3.96 -2.87 -7.60
N CYS A 107 3.87 -2.42 -6.36
CA CYS A 107 2.62 -1.96 -5.76
C CYS A 107 2.83 -0.72 -4.92
N GLY A 108 1.85 0.17 -4.94
CA GLY A 108 1.71 1.30 -4.02
C GLY A 108 0.39 1.20 -3.27
N ILE A 109 0.40 1.56 -1.99
CA ILE A 109 -0.76 1.57 -1.13
C ILE A 109 -1.01 3.00 -0.66
N LEU A 110 -2.28 3.43 -0.65
CA LEU A 110 -2.69 4.74 -0.20
C LEU A 110 -3.86 4.61 0.79
N THR A 111 -3.60 4.88 2.06
CA THR A 111 -4.64 4.89 3.09
C THR A 111 -5.02 6.33 3.41
N GLU A 112 -6.31 6.64 3.30
CA GLU A 112 -6.88 7.97 3.59
C GLU A 112 -8.00 7.82 4.61
N GLY A 113 -7.97 8.66 5.68
CA GLY A 113 -9.07 8.82 6.62
C GLY A 113 -10.09 9.84 6.12
N ILE A 114 -11.35 9.61 6.40
CA ILE A 114 -12.44 10.59 6.27
C ILE A 114 -13.00 10.78 7.68
N PHE A 115 -12.90 12.00 8.17
CA PHE A 115 -13.33 12.38 9.52
C PHE A 115 -14.58 13.24 9.43
N GLY A 116 -15.56 13.00 10.32
CA GLY A 116 -16.83 13.73 10.36
C GLY A 116 -17.80 13.11 11.34
N LYS A 117 -19.11 13.25 11.08
CA LYS A 117 -20.16 12.60 11.88
C LYS A 117 -19.93 11.09 12.00
N GLU A 118 -19.45 10.48 10.92
CA GLU A 118 -18.97 9.10 10.86
C GLU A 118 -17.56 9.07 10.26
N ASN A 119 -16.72 8.22 10.81
CA ASN A 119 -15.35 8.07 10.35
C ASN A 119 -15.20 6.87 9.43
N TYR A 120 -14.51 7.07 8.31
CA TYR A 120 -14.22 6.01 7.34
C TYR A 120 -12.73 5.98 7.04
N VAL A 121 -12.26 4.82 6.60
CA VAL A 121 -10.94 4.65 6.04
C VAL A 121 -11.04 4.07 4.65
N ILE A 122 -10.31 4.63 3.71
CA ILE A 122 -10.19 4.13 2.34
C ILE A 122 -8.77 3.63 2.15
N VAL A 123 -8.65 2.36 1.77
CA VAL A 123 -7.36 1.73 1.47
C VAL A 123 -7.26 1.49 -0.04
N GLY A 124 -6.50 2.32 -0.73
CA GLY A 124 -6.20 2.15 -2.15
C GLY A 124 -5.01 1.22 -2.35
N ILE A 125 -5.15 0.26 -3.26
CA ILE A 125 -4.09 -0.67 -3.66
C ILE A 125 -3.93 -0.59 -5.17
N GLY A 126 -2.74 -0.19 -5.63
CA GLY A 126 -2.36 -0.19 -7.03
C GLY A 126 -1.28 -1.23 -7.27
N LEU A 127 -1.63 -2.39 -7.85
CA LEU A 127 -0.70 -3.47 -8.16
C LEU A 127 -0.47 -3.57 -9.67
N ASN A 128 0.78 -3.43 -10.09
CA ASN A 128 1.21 -3.61 -11.47
C ASN A 128 1.26 -5.09 -11.82
N ILE A 129 0.36 -5.57 -12.68
CA ILE A 129 0.26 -6.99 -13.03
C ILE A 129 0.71 -7.25 -14.47
N ASN A 130 -0.04 -6.75 -15.46
CA ASN A 130 0.12 -7.12 -16.86
C ASN A 130 0.66 -6.00 -17.77
N GLN A 131 1.16 -4.90 -17.22
CA GLN A 131 1.80 -3.86 -18.00
C GLN A 131 3.06 -4.39 -18.70
N ASN A 132 3.21 -4.08 -19.99
CA ASN A 132 4.40 -4.45 -20.77
C ASN A 132 5.52 -3.40 -20.67
N ARG A 133 5.15 -2.15 -20.42
CA ARG A 133 6.04 -0.99 -20.38
C ARG A 133 5.50 0.08 -19.44
N PHE A 134 6.37 0.98 -19.06
CA PHE A 134 6.06 2.16 -18.26
C PHE A 134 6.57 3.41 -19.00
N PRO A 135 5.98 4.60 -18.74
CA PRO A 135 6.52 5.87 -19.25
C PRO A 135 7.99 6.07 -18.89
N GLU A 136 8.71 6.84 -19.72
CA GLU A 136 10.16 7.09 -19.54
C GLU A 136 10.53 7.53 -18.13
N GLU A 137 9.72 8.41 -17.54
CA GLU A 137 9.96 9.02 -16.24
C GLU A 137 9.98 7.99 -15.09
N ILE A 138 9.33 6.83 -15.29
CA ILE A 138 9.20 5.82 -14.24
C ILE A 138 9.70 4.42 -14.65
N LYS A 139 10.14 4.20 -15.89
CA LYS A 139 10.56 2.87 -16.39
C LYS A 139 11.68 2.23 -15.57
N ASN A 140 12.54 3.06 -14.97
CA ASN A 140 13.67 2.59 -14.18
C ASN A 140 13.30 2.25 -12.73
N ILE A 141 12.17 2.78 -12.22
CA ILE A 141 11.73 2.64 -10.83
C ILE A 141 10.45 1.82 -10.67
N ALA A 142 9.74 1.51 -11.77
CA ALA A 142 8.53 0.69 -11.78
C ALA A 142 8.74 -0.63 -12.52
N THR A 143 7.94 -1.62 -12.18
CA THR A 143 7.88 -2.92 -12.87
C THR A 143 6.51 -3.55 -12.69
N SER A 144 6.23 -4.64 -13.42
CA SER A 144 5.02 -5.43 -13.32
C SER A 144 5.35 -6.93 -13.17
N LEU A 145 4.39 -7.72 -12.73
CA LEU A 145 4.56 -9.17 -12.67
C LEU A 145 4.84 -9.76 -14.06
N LYS A 146 4.16 -9.23 -15.10
CA LYS A 146 4.37 -9.68 -16.49
C LYS A 146 5.79 -9.39 -17.00
N ILE A 147 6.35 -8.21 -16.69
CA ILE A 147 7.74 -7.89 -17.07
C ILE A 147 8.72 -8.87 -16.40
N ILE A 148 8.48 -9.20 -15.12
CA ILE A 148 9.38 -10.07 -14.35
C ILE A 148 9.27 -11.54 -14.76
N ARG A 149 8.03 -12.03 -14.90
CA ARG A 149 7.75 -13.45 -15.10
C ARG A 149 7.55 -13.84 -16.57
N LYS A 150 7.42 -12.86 -17.47
CA LYS A 150 7.13 -13.07 -18.90
C LYS A 150 5.80 -13.79 -19.16
N ASN A 151 4.89 -13.79 -18.18
CA ASN A 151 3.60 -14.44 -18.22
C ASN A 151 2.46 -13.46 -17.98
N PHE A 152 1.28 -13.77 -18.56
CA PHE A 152 0.04 -13.08 -18.25
C PHE A 152 -0.61 -13.66 -16.98
N PHE A 153 -1.20 -12.80 -16.17
CA PHE A 153 -1.86 -13.18 -14.92
C PHE A 153 -3.32 -12.73 -14.89
N LYS A 154 -4.21 -13.61 -14.43
CA LYS A 154 -5.62 -13.27 -14.20
C LYS A 154 -5.73 -12.38 -12.96
N ARG A 155 -6.10 -11.10 -13.15
CA ARG A 155 -6.19 -10.08 -12.08
C ARG A 155 -7.16 -10.45 -10.96
N GLU A 156 -8.26 -11.10 -11.33
CA GLU A 156 -9.34 -11.53 -10.43
C GLU A 156 -8.83 -12.52 -9.37
N ILE A 157 -7.87 -13.37 -9.71
CA ILE A 157 -7.26 -14.32 -8.76
C ILE A 157 -6.44 -13.55 -7.71
N PHE A 158 -5.68 -12.53 -8.14
CA PHE A 158 -4.95 -11.66 -7.20
C PHE A 158 -5.90 -10.86 -6.33
N LEU A 159 -6.97 -10.29 -6.89
CA LEU A 159 -8.01 -9.59 -6.15
C LEU A 159 -8.54 -10.44 -5.00
N ASN A 160 -9.02 -11.64 -5.32
CA ASN A 160 -9.62 -12.53 -4.33
C ASN A 160 -8.63 -12.94 -3.24
N TYR A 161 -7.38 -13.23 -3.61
CA TYR A 161 -6.36 -13.62 -2.64
C TYR A 161 -5.95 -12.44 -1.75
N ILE A 162 -5.76 -11.25 -2.31
CA ILE A 162 -5.44 -10.04 -1.55
C ILE A 162 -6.55 -9.71 -0.57
N LEU A 163 -7.82 -9.73 -1.00
CA LEU A 163 -8.95 -9.45 -0.12
C LEU A 163 -9.05 -10.48 1.01
N LYS A 164 -8.85 -11.77 0.71
CA LYS A 164 -8.83 -12.83 1.72
C LYS A 164 -7.77 -12.55 2.79
N GLU A 165 -6.51 -12.35 2.39
CA GLU A 165 -5.40 -12.12 3.32
C GLU A 165 -5.57 -10.80 4.10
N PHE A 166 -6.03 -9.74 3.42
CA PHE A 166 -6.29 -8.45 4.04
C PHE A 166 -7.37 -8.55 5.13
N PHE A 167 -8.51 -9.19 4.84
CA PHE A 167 -9.60 -9.28 5.82
C PHE A 167 -9.29 -10.22 6.99
N ILE A 168 -8.43 -11.22 6.81
CA ILE A 168 -7.89 -12.00 7.94
C ILE A 168 -7.11 -11.08 8.89
N LEU A 169 -6.14 -10.32 8.36
CA LEU A 169 -5.33 -9.39 9.16
C LEU A 169 -6.18 -8.27 9.78
N TYR A 170 -7.14 -7.74 9.02
CA TYR A 170 -8.07 -6.72 9.50
C TYR A 170 -8.90 -7.23 10.69
N LYS A 171 -9.47 -8.43 10.59
CA LYS A 171 -10.27 -9.03 11.66
C LYS A 171 -9.44 -9.21 12.93
N ASN A 172 -8.26 -9.80 12.83
CA ASN A 172 -7.37 -10.02 13.98
C ASN A 172 -6.96 -8.69 14.63
N ALA A 173 -6.65 -7.66 13.83
CA ALA A 173 -6.26 -6.37 14.36
C ALA A 173 -7.42 -5.61 15.02
N TYR A 174 -8.55 -5.46 14.33
CA TYR A 174 -9.62 -4.55 14.78
C TYR A 174 -10.69 -5.22 15.64
N ASN A 175 -10.88 -6.54 15.55
CA ASN A 175 -11.83 -7.25 16.43
C ASN A 175 -11.12 -7.83 17.67
N GLU A 176 -9.88 -8.28 17.52
CA GLU A 176 -9.12 -8.97 18.57
C GLU A 176 -8.03 -8.07 19.18
N ASN A 177 -7.96 -6.81 18.74
CA ASN A 177 -6.95 -5.83 19.17
C ASN A 177 -5.49 -6.31 19.01
N ASN A 178 -5.23 -7.16 18.02
CA ASN A 178 -3.92 -7.77 17.78
C ASN A 178 -3.15 -7.08 16.63
N PHE A 179 -2.79 -5.82 16.83
CA PHE A 179 -1.98 -5.04 15.86
C PHE A 179 -0.52 -5.51 15.82
N GLY A 180 -0.02 -6.10 16.91
CA GLY A 180 1.37 -6.56 17.03
C GLY A 180 1.74 -7.63 16.01
N GLU A 181 0.79 -8.51 15.62
CA GLU A 181 1.02 -9.51 14.60
C GLU A 181 1.31 -8.88 13.23
N ILE A 182 0.54 -7.87 12.83
CA ILE A 182 0.77 -7.13 11.57
C ILE A 182 2.18 -6.54 11.59
N LEU A 183 2.56 -5.87 12.69
CA LEU A 183 3.86 -5.23 12.82
C LEU A 183 5.01 -6.25 12.76
N LYS A 184 4.87 -7.39 13.43
CA LYS A 184 5.85 -8.50 13.42
C LYS A 184 6.06 -9.04 12.00
N ILE A 185 4.97 -9.34 11.29
CA ILE A 185 5.05 -9.84 9.91
C ILE A 185 5.65 -8.78 8.99
N TRP A 186 5.18 -7.54 9.09
CA TRP A 186 5.63 -6.44 8.25
C TRP A 186 7.14 -6.17 8.39
N ARG A 187 7.66 -6.12 9.65
CA ARG A 187 9.10 -5.93 9.94
C ARG A 187 9.96 -7.01 9.26
N ARG A 188 9.49 -8.25 9.22
CA ARG A 188 10.20 -9.37 8.58
C ARG A 188 10.43 -9.15 7.08
N TYR A 189 9.51 -8.48 6.40
CA TYR A 189 9.58 -8.25 4.95
C TYR A 189 10.02 -6.83 4.58
N CYS A 190 10.22 -5.95 5.55
CA CYS A 190 10.66 -4.59 5.32
C CYS A 190 12.17 -4.55 5.06
N ASP A 191 12.55 -4.21 3.83
CA ASP A 191 13.96 -4.10 3.48
C ASP A 191 14.54 -2.70 3.68
N THR A 192 13.76 -1.76 4.17
CA THR A 192 14.23 -0.41 4.57
C THR A 192 15.01 -0.49 5.89
N ILE A 193 14.59 -1.35 6.81
CA ILE A 193 15.24 -1.54 8.13
C ILE A 193 16.66 -2.07 7.92
N GLY A 194 17.61 -1.52 8.67
CA GLY A 194 19.03 -1.85 8.61
C GLY A 194 19.83 -1.04 7.57
N LYS A 195 19.17 -0.31 6.67
CA LYS A 195 19.83 0.45 5.60
C LYS A 195 20.06 1.91 5.96
N ASN A 196 21.08 2.51 5.33
CA ASN A 196 21.26 3.95 5.30
C ASN A 196 20.25 4.54 4.33
N VAL A 197 19.52 5.53 4.78
CA VAL A 197 18.42 6.13 4.01
C VAL A 197 18.47 7.64 4.05
N GLU A 198 17.98 8.24 3.00
CA GLU A 198 17.58 9.64 2.95
C GLU A 198 16.07 9.70 3.02
N ILE A 199 15.55 10.47 3.95
CA ILE A 199 14.13 10.70 4.13
C ILE A 199 13.83 12.14 3.73
N ILE A 200 12.95 12.29 2.74
CA ILE A 200 12.46 13.58 2.26
C ILE A 200 11.04 13.76 2.78
N THR A 201 10.84 14.69 3.68
CA THR A 201 9.52 15.14 4.15
C THR A 201 9.16 16.46 3.47
N GLN A 202 7.98 16.99 3.73
CA GLN A 202 7.58 18.31 3.20
C GLN A 202 8.46 19.47 3.70
N THR A 203 9.08 19.32 4.88
CA THR A 203 9.77 20.40 5.58
C THR A 203 11.28 20.19 5.68
N LYS A 204 11.79 18.96 5.53
CA LYS A 204 13.20 18.66 5.74
C LYS A 204 13.67 17.40 5.05
N ILE A 205 14.98 17.31 4.86
CA ILE A 205 15.69 16.10 4.47
C ILE A 205 16.45 15.59 5.71
N SER A 206 16.35 14.30 5.97
CA SER A 206 17.03 13.64 7.09
C SER A 206 17.80 12.42 6.57
N ASN A 207 19.05 12.27 6.97
CA ASN A 207 19.91 11.15 6.60
C ASN A 207 20.29 10.35 7.84
N GLY A 208 20.23 9.03 7.75
CA GLY A 208 20.59 8.15 8.86
C GLY A 208 20.35 6.68 8.54
N LYS A 209 20.54 5.84 9.56
CA LYS A 209 20.25 4.40 9.45
C LYS A 209 18.82 4.14 9.95
N ALA A 210 18.01 3.50 9.14
CA ALA A 210 16.70 3.01 9.55
C ALA A 210 16.89 1.84 10.51
N VAL A 211 16.58 2.01 11.80
CA VAL A 211 16.85 1.00 12.84
C VAL A 211 15.62 0.21 13.25
N GLY A 212 14.43 0.63 12.82
CA GLY A 212 13.19 -0.08 13.14
C GLY A 212 11.95 0.70 12.76
N VAL A 213 10.81 0.17 13.19
CA VAL A 213 9.49 0.82 13.10
C VAL A 213 8.83 0.67 14.46
N ASP A 214 8.26 1.76 15.02
CA ASP A 214 7.57 1.72 16.31
C ASP A 214 6.12 1.18 16.20
N GLU A 215 5.40 1.15 17.33
CA GLU A 215 4.01 0.67 17.40
C GLU A 215 3.02 1.56 16.64
N ASN A 216 3.40 2.78 16.33
CA ASN A 216 2.58 3.69 15.51
C ASN A 216 2.96 3.64 14.03
N CYS A 217 3.70 2.61 13.59
CA CYS A 217 4.20 2.45 12.23
C CYS A 217 5.17 3.55 11.77
N ASN A 218 5.72 4.37 12.68
CA ASN A 218 6.72 5.38 12.38
C ASN A 218 8.09 4.74 12.17
N LEU A 219 8.85 5.22 11.17
CA LEU A 219 10.22 4.77 10.98
C LEU A 219 11.14 5.38 12.05
N LEU A 220 11.94 4.55 12.67
CA LEU A 220 12.99 4.96 13.61
C LEU A 220 14.29 5.18 12.85
N LEU A 221 14.73 6.42 12.79
CA LEU A 221 15.94 6.85 12.07
C LEU A 221 17.04 7.22 13.05
N LYS A 222 18.14 6.47 13.06
CA LYS A 222 19.35 6.78 13.83
C LYS A 222 20.24 7.72 13.03
N LEU A 223 20.42 8.94 13.54
CA LEU A 223 21.26 9.99 12.93
C LEU A 223 22.75 9.74 13.21
N LYS A 224 23.63 10.48 12.53
CA LYS A 224 25.09 10.41 12.71
C LYS A 224 25.54 10.67 14.16
N ASN A 225 24.83 11.53 14.89
CA ASN A 225 25.10 11.82 16.31
C ASN A 225 24.50 10.79 17.29
N ASN A 226 24.14 9.59 16.80
CA ASN A 226 23.52 8.51 17.53
C ASN A 226 22.07 8.77 18.04
N LYS A 227 21.54 9.97 17.87
CA LYS A 227 20.15 10.28 18.23
C LYS A 227 19.19 9.51 17.33
N VAL A 228 18.15 8.89 17.93
CA VAL A 228 17.06 8.25 17.17
C VAL A 228 15.88 9.20 17.12
N ILE A 229 15.39 9.46 15.91
CA ILE A 229 14.20 10.28 15.67
C ILE A 229 13.09 9.43 15.04
N LYS A 230 11.84 9.82 15.29
CA LYS A 230 10.66 9.21 14.69
C LYS A 230 10.29 9.96 13.42
N ILE A 231 10.09 9.22 12.34
CA ILE A 231 9.61 9.73 11.06
C ILE A 231 8.18 9.21 10.85
N VAL A 232 7.23 10.12 10.90
CA VAL A 232 5.79 9.79 10.76
C VAL A 232 5.44 9.58 9.28
N GLU A 233 6.00 10.43 8.40
CA GLU A 233 5.78 10.37 6.95
C GLU A 233 7.03 10.84 6.19
N GLY A 234 7.12 10.49 4.92
CA GLY A 234 8.20 10.91 4.04
C GLY A 234 8.41 9.92 2.90
N ASP A 235 9.23 10.35 1.94
CA ASP A 235 9.73 9.48 0.89
C ASP A 235 11.12 8.97 1.29
N VAL A 236 11.31 7.68 1.14
CA VAL A 236 12.57 7.02 1.48
C VAL A 236 13.38 6.78 0.22
N SER A 237 14.59 7.32 0.16
CA SER A 237 15.64 6.91 -0.77
C SER A 237 16.69 6.09 -0.02
N VAL A 238 16.88 4.84 -0.44
CA VAL A 238 17.93 4.00 0.13
C VAL A 238 19.25 4.40 -0.54
N ARG A 239 20.22 4.79 0.26
CA ARG A 239 21.60 5.02 -0.18
C ARG A 239 22.36 3.68 -0.06
N TYR A 240 22.99 3.26 -1.14
CA TYR A 240 23.78 2.04 -1.22
C TYR A 240 25.24 2.36 -1.19
#